data_6e08276a74dde47f93eb92f5808619ce
#
_entry.id   6e08276a74dde47f93eb92f5808619ce
#
_cell.length_a   1.000
_cell.length_b   1.000
_cell.length_c   1.000
_cell.angle_alpha   90.00
_cell.angle_beta   90.00
_cell.angle_gamma   90.00
#
_symmetry.space_group_name_H-M   'P 1'
#
loop_
_entity.id
_entity.type
_entity.pdbx_description
1 polymer ?
#
loop_
_entity_poly.entity_id
_entity_poly.type
_entity_poly.pdbx_seq_one_letter_code
_entity_poly.pdbx_strand_id
1 'polypeptide(L)'
;IVQSILRLWTSFLKVFNPDPEKAAKKGAKEEGLLSDLSALDKKTVLQIVDSAFVFSCCWSLCVTVNTQFRRPFDLFFRKVCNGEIDGILKFNNRKILPEALNKGTIYDYVFFPDKNEWKPWLSLVDKDSIDKFAKDAVVQDIVVTTIDTIRYSYIQEHCINNEIPTLFVGPTGTGKSVYINNVLLNTLPKEKFNII
;
A
#
# COMPACT_ATOMS: atom_id res chain seq x y z
N ILE A 1 0.62 5.30 17.51
CA ILE A 1 1.46 5.50 16.30
C ILE A 1 2.38 4.29 16.11
N VAL A 2 3.27 3.96 17.05
CA VAL A 2 4.20 2.81 16.93
C VAL A 2 3.45 1.51 16.64
N GLN A 3 2.38 1.23 17.37
CA GLN A 3 1.56 0.03 17.14
C GLN A 3 0.90 0.01 15.75
N SER A 4 0.49 1.16 15.21
CA SER A 4 -0.08 1.25 13.87
C SER A 4 0.96 0.91 12.80
N ILE A 5 2.19 1.42 12.95
CA ILE A 5 3.30 1.08 12.06
C ILE A 5 3.58 -0.42 12.12
N LEU A 6 3.71 -0.99 13.32
CA LEU A 6 4.00 -2.40 13.51
C LEU A 6 2.91 -3.31 12.92
N ARG A 7 1.63 -2.99 13.14
CA ARG A 7 0.51 -3.76 12.58
C ARG A 7 0.55 -3.77 11.05
N LEU A 8 0.74 -2.61 10.44
CA LEU A 8 0.79 -2.50 8.99
C LEU A 8 2.03 -3.20 8.43
N TRP A 9 3.19 -3.00 9.05
CA TRP A 9 4.44 -3.65 8.66
C TRP A 9 4.38 -5.17 8.73
N THR A 10 3.94 -5.72 9.85
CA THR A 10 3.80 -7.17 10.00
C THR A 10 2.79 -7.77 9.04
N SER A 11 1.71 -7.03 8.69
CA SER A 11 0.73 -7.51 7.72
C SER A 11 1.29 -7.61 6.30
N PHE A 12 2.16 -6.69 5.89
CA PHE A 12 2.86 -6.79 4.60
C PHE A 12 3.86 -7.95 4.56
N LEU A 13 4.43 -8.35 5.69
CA LEU A 13 5.34 -9.49 5.77
C LEU A 13 4.64 -10.84 5.88
N LYS A 14 3.33 -10.89 6.12
CA LYS A 14 2.55 -12.15 6.13
C LYS A 14 2.54 -12.89 4.80
N VAL A 15 2.87 -12.22 3.70
CA VAL A 15 3.01 -12.85 2.39
C VAL A 15 4.08 -13.94 2.39
N PHE A 16 5.10 -13.82 3.26
CA PHE A 16 6.21 -14.77 3.38
C PHE A 16 5.99 -15.86 4.45
N ASN A 17 5.02 -15.68 5.33
CA ASN A 17 4.63 -16.67 6.32
C ASN A 17 3.09 -16.73 6.38
N PRO A 18 2.45 -17.23 5.31
CA PRO A 18 1.00 -17.32 5.27
C PRO A 18 0.53 -18.32 6.34
N ASP A 19 -0.59 -17.99 6.97
CA ASP A 19 -1.28 -18.88 7.88
C ASP A 19 -1.53 -20.23 7.19
N PRO A 20 -1.10 -21.38 7.78
CA PRO A 20 -1.21 -22.70 7.15
C PRO A 20 -2.63 -23.05 6.70
N GLU A 21 -3.65 -22.62 7.46
CA GLU A 21 -5.06 -22.85 7.09
C GLU A 21 -5.50 -22.00 5.89
N LYS A 22 -4.92 -20.81 5.72
CA LYS A 22 -5.20 -19.92 4.57
C LYS A 22 -4.43 -20.33 3.32
N ALA A 23 -3.23 -20.87 3.48
CA ALA A 23 -2.41 -21.39 2.39
C ALA A 23 -3.05 -22.62 1.72
N ALA A 24 -3.65 -23.50 2.50
CA ALA A 24 -4.33 -24.70 1.98
C ALA A 24 -5.61 -24.39 1.18
N LYS A 25 -6.23 -23.22 1.37
CA LYS A 25 -7.46 -22.79 0.68
C LYS A 25 -7.20 -21.97 -0.60
N LYS A 26 -6.02 -21.40 -0.75
CA LYS A 26 -5.58 -20.77 -2.02
C LYS A 26 -4.99 -21.87 -2.89
N GLY A 27 -5.80 -22.38 -3.82
CA GLY A 27 -5.30 -23.29 -4.85
C GLY A 27 -4.09 -22.67 -5.55
N ALA A 28 -3.06 -23.47 -5.72
CA ALA A 28 -1.69 -23.15 -6.16
C ALA A 28 -1.59 -22.50 -7.57
N LYS A 29 -2.11 -21.29 -7.76
CA LYS A 29 -2.05 -20.55 -9.03
C LYS A 29 -1.67 -19.08 -8.95
N GLU A 30 -1.29 -18.57 -7.80
CA GLU A 30 -0.57 -17.29 -7.72
C GLU A 30 0.85 -17.60 -7.23
N GLU A 31 1.72 -17.92 -8.17
CA GLU A 31 3.16 -17.95 -7.98
C GLU A 31 3.63 -16.52 -7.71
N GLY A 32 3.57 -16.13 -6.44
CA GLY A 32 4.36 -15.00 -5.95
C GLY A 32 5.82 -15.38 -6.14
N LEU A 33 6.57 -14.59 -6.89
CA LEU A 33 7.96 -14.84 -7.28
C LEU A 33 8.90 -15.07 -6.07
N LEU A 34 8.46 -14.75 -4.86
CA LEU A 34 9.24 -14.80 -3.62
C LEU A 34 8.48 -15.50 -2.48
N SER A 35 7.79 -16.59 -2.77
CA SER A 35 7.02 -17.34 -1.76
C SER A 35 7.87 -17.99 -0.66
N ASP A 36 9.17 -18.13 -0.89
CA ASP A 36 10.10 -18.76 0.05
C ASP A 36 11.27 -17.82 0.39
N LEU A 37 11.20 -17.21 1.57
CA LEU A 37 12.30 -16.37 2.11
C LEU A 37 13.60 -17.16 2.32
N SER A 38 13.53 -18.48 2.52
CA SER A 38 14.72 -19.30 2.73
C SER A 38 15.56 -19.42 1.47
N ALA A 39 14.95 -19.22 0.29
CA ALA A 39 15.65 -19.24 -0.99
C ALA A 39 16.34 -17.90 -1.32
N LEU A 40 16.06 -16.83 -0.57
CA LEU A 40 16.61 -15.51 -0.81
C LEU A 40 17.92 -15.28 -0.04
N ASP A 41 18.80 -14.50 -0.63
CA ASP A 41 19.98 -14.03 0.09
C ASP A 41 19.60 -13.06 1.21
N LYS A 42 20.41 -13.04 2.28
CA LYS A 42 20.18 -12.20 3.46
C LYS A 42 20.03 -10.72 3.13
N LYS A 43 20.72 -10.22 2.11
CA LYS A 43 20.66 -8.80 1.71
C LYS A 43 19.30 -8.47 1.13
N THR A 44 18.78 -9.32 0.27
CA THR A 44 17.45 -9.18 -0.34
C THR A 44 16.36 -9.26 0.71
N VAL A 45 16.42 -10.22 1.64
CA VAL A 45 15.45 -10.31 2.75
C VAL A 45 15.44 -9.02 3.57
N LEU A 46 16.60 -8.52 3.97
CA LEU A 46 16.71 -7.27 4.72
C LEU A 46 16.16 -6.07 3.93
N GLN A 47 16.39 -6.03 2.61
CA GLN A 47 15.84 -4.97 1.75
C GLN A 47 14.32 -4.99 1.73
N ILE A 48 13.70 -6.17 1.61
CA ILE A 48 12.25 -6.33 1.64
C ILE A 48 11.67 -5.86 2.97
N VAL A 49 12.26 -6.33 4.07
CA VAL A 49 11.83 -5.98 5.44
C VAL A 49 11.90 -4.46 5.67
N ASP A 50 13.01 -3.84 5.29
CA ASP A 50 13.22 -2.40 5.43
C ASP A 50 12.29 -1.59 4.50
N SER A 51 12.11 -2.02 3.25
CA SER A 51 11.20 -1.33 2.31
C SER A 51 9.74 -1.43 2.75
N ALA A 52 9.31 -2.59 3.25
CA ALA A 52 7.98 -2.76 3.84
C ALA A 52 7.80 -1.89 5.09
N PHE A 53 8.85 -1.73 5.91
CA PHE A 53 8.82 -0.83 7.06
C PHE A 53 8.65 0.63 6.63
N VAL A 54 9.43 1.08 5.65
CA VAL A 54 9.34 2.44 5.10
C VAL A 54 7.94 2.71 4.52
N PHE A 55 7.39 1.77 3.77
CA PHE A 55 6.03 1.87 3.24
C PHE A 55 4.99 1.96 4.36
N SER A 56 5.15 1.16 5.42
CA SER A 56 4.25 1.18 6.57
C SER A 56 4.36 2.48 7.37
N CYS A 57 5.55 3.04 7.51
CA CYS A 57 5.73 4.38 8.10
C CYS A 57 5.01 5.45 7.27
N CYS A 58 5.11 5.38 5.94
CA CYS A 58 4.43 6.32 5.04
C CYS A 58 2.92 6.30 5.28
N TRP A 59 2.30 5.14 5.32
CA TRP A 59 0.84 5.00 5.39
C TRP A 59 0.25 4.94 6.81
N SER A 60 1.08 4.85 7.84
CA SER A 60 0.61 4.93 9.23
C SER A 60 0.85 6.29 9.87
N LEU A 61 2.02 6.87 9.63
CA LEU A 61 2.45 8.13 10.26
C LEU A 61 2.48 9.28 9.26
N CYS A 62 3.20 9.11 8.16
CA CYS A 62 3.49 10.20 7.26
C CYS A 62 2.26 10.66 6.46
N VAL A 63 1.24 9.80 6.33
CA VAL A 63 -0.04 10.13 5.68
C VAL A 63 -0.78 11.29 6.37
N THR A 64 -0.50 11.52 7.66
CA THR A 64 -1.08 12.63 8.44
C THR A 64 -0.50 14.00 8.05
N VAL A 65 0.60 14.02 7.32
CA VAL A 65 1.22 15.26 6.83
C VAL A 65 0.34 15.91 5.79
N ASN A 66 0.00 17.18 6.02
CA ASN A 66 -0.81 17.96 5.07
C ASN A 66 -0.13 18.02 3.70
N THR A 67 -0.93 17.97 2.64
CA THR A 67 -0.48 17.86 1.25
C THR A 67 0.58 18.89 0.86
N GLN A 68 0.45 20.14 1.32
CA GLN A 68 1.42 21.21 1.05
C GLN A 68 2.81 20.94 1.65
N PHE A 69 2.90 20.11 2.71
CA PHE A 69 4.15 19.78 3.38
C PHE A 69 4.71 18.40 2.98
N ARG A 70 3.99 17.63 2.16
CA ARG A 70 4.44 16.28 1.75
C ARG A 70 5.78 16.29 1.01
N ARG A 71 6.02 17.29 0.15
CA ARG A 71 7.28 17.38 -0.59
C ARG A 71 8.48 17.74 0.31
N PRO A 72 8.43 18.78 1.14
CA PRO A 72 9.49 19.03 2.14
C PRO A 72 9.71 17.84 3.07
N PHE A 73 8.65 17.18 3.50
CA PHE A 73 8.72 15.99 4.35
C PHE A 73 9.39 14.81 3.62
N ASP A 74 9.06 14.55 2.36
CA ASP A 74 9.69 13.50 1.55
C ASP A 74 11.20 13.70 1.45
N LEU A 75 11.65 14.93 1.19
CA LEU A 75 13.07 15.24 1.14
C LEU A 75 13.78 14.98 2.48
N PHE A 76 13.16 15.35 3.59
CA PHE A 76 13.67 15.06 4.92
C PHE A 76 13.70 13.55 5.18
N PHE A 77 12.60 12.85 4.92
CA PHE A 77 12.48 11.42 5.16
C PHE A 77 13.49 10.60 4.34
N ARG A 78 13.77 11.01 3.11
CA ARG A 78 14.82 10.40 2.28
C ARG A 78 16.21 10.57 2.88
N LYS A 79 16.52 11.75 3.42
CA LYS A 79 17.79 11.98 4.13
C LYS A 79 17.92 11.07 5.36
N VAL A 80 16.84 10.90 6.12
CA VAL A 80 16.79 9.95 7.23
C VAL A 80 17.08 8.52 6.75
N CYS A 81 16.37 8.07 5.72
CA CYS A 81 16.53 6.73 5.18
C CYS A 81 17.93 6.48 4.57
N ASN A 82 18.53 7.49 3.98
CA ASN A 82 19.88 7.43 3.42
C ASN A 82 20.98 7.52 4.50
N GLY A 83 20.61 7.80 5.75
CA GLY A 83 21.58 7.97 6.84
C GLY A 83 22.39 9.27 6.74
N GLU A 84 21.82 10.30 6.11
CA GLU A 84 22.44 11.62 5.97
C GLU A 84 22.23 12.51 7.20
N ILE A 85 21.44 12.05 8.18
CA ILE A 85 21.15 12.75 9.43
C ILE A 85 21.80 11.98 10.57
N ASP A 86 22.73 12.66 11.28
CA ASP A 86 23.45 12.06 12.41
C ASP A 86 22.51 11.67 13.56
N GLY A 87 22.80 10.53 14.18
CA GLY A 87 22.04 10.00 15.31
C GLY A 87 20.73 9.28 14.95
N ILE A 88 20.39 9.18 13.68
CA ILE A 88 19.21 8.47 13.21
C ILE A 88 19.60 7.19 12.44
N LEU A 89 18.67 6.24 12.35
CA LEU A 89 18.80 4.94 11.70
C LEU A 89 19.49 5.02 10.32
N LYS A 90 20.49 4.14 10.12
CA LYS A 90 21.12 3.93 8.82
C LYS A 90 20.69 2.59 8.24
N PHE A 91 20.15 2.60 7.06
CA PHE A 91 19.73 1.37 6.34
C PHE A 91 20.87 0.75 5.48
N ASN A 92 22.10 0.96 5.85
CA ASN A 92 23.31 0.29 5.30
C ASN A 92 23.31 0.11 3.77
N ASN A 93 23.20 1.18 3.00
CA ASN A 93 23.29 1.20 1.53
C ASN A 93 22.31 0.27 0.78
N ARG A 94 21.19 -0.10 1.38
CA ARG A 94 20.14 -0.85 0.71
C ARG A 94 19.19 0.11 -0.04
N LYS A 95 18.76 -0.29 -1.22
CA LYS A 95 17.74 0.44 -1.99
C LYS A 95 16.34 0.21 -1.39
N ILE A 96 16.06 0.87 -0.27
CA ILE A 96 14.80 0.72 0.47
C ILE A 96 13.71 1.71 0.05
N LEU A 97 14.08 2.72 -0.71
CA LEU A 97 13.17 3.75 -1.22
C LEU A 97 12.97 3.56 -2.73
N PRO A 98 11.79 3.94 -3.25
CA PRO A 98 11.63 4.02 -4.69
C PRO A 98 12.69 4.96 -5.25
N GLU A 99 13.24 4.63 -6.40
CA GLU A 99 14.15 5.50 -7.12
C GLU A 99 13.39 6.78 -7.50
N ALA A 100 13.41 7.71 -6.60
CA ALA A 100 12.68 8.95 -6.68
C ALA A 100 13.42 9.97 -7.50
N LEU A 101 13.76 9.56 -8.58
CA LEU A 101 14.46 10.37 -9.51
C LEU A 101 13.43 11.24 -10.23
N ASN A 102 13.25 12.43 -9.75
CA ASN A 102 12.56 13.55 -10.42
C ASN A 102 11.05 13.42 -10.68
N LYS A 103 10.35 12.38 -10.24
CA LYS A 103 8.97 12.11 -10.66
C LYS A 103 7.97 11.81 -9.52
N GLY A 104 8.18 12.33 -8.33
CA GLY A 104 7.20 12.17 -7.26
C GLY A 104 7.81 12.06 -5.87
N THR A 105 6.95 11.88 -4.89
CA THR A 105 7.26 11.68 -3.47
C THR A 105 7.07 10.22 -3.08
N ILE A 106 7.47 9.82 -1.87
CA ILE A 106 7.20 8.47 -1.34
C ILE A 106 5.70 8.12 -1.35
N TYR A 107 4.83 9.12 -1.34
CA TYR A 107 3.37 8.92 -1.39
C TYR A 107 2.85 8.48 -2.75
N ASP A 108 3.66 8.62 -3.79
CA ASP A 108 3.28 8.31 -5.17
C ASP A 108 3.61 6.86 -5.56
N TYR A 109 4.18 6.09 -4.61
CA TYR A 109 4.62 4.71 -4.84
C TYR A 109 3.98 3.73 -3.88
N VAL A 110 3.82 2.50 -4.36
CA VAL A 110 3.44 1.32 -3.59
C VAL A 110 4.61 0.33 -3.58
N PHE A 111 4.80 -0.36 -2.47
CA PHE A 111 5.77 -1.44 -2.35
C PHE A 111 5.06 -2.80 -2.40
N PHE A 112 5.55 -3.69 -3.24
CA PHE A 112 5.12 -5.09 -3.34
C PHE A 112 6.20 -5.99 -2.74
N PRO A 113 6.01 -6.50 -1.50
CA PRO A 113 7.01 -7.32 -0.81
C PRO A 113 7.31 -8.62 -1.56
N ASP A 114 6.28 -9.26 -2.13
CA ASP A 114 6.35 -10.51 -2.89
C ASP A 114 7.22 -10.43 -4.14
N LYS A 115 7.41 -9.23 -4.67
CA LYS A 115 8.24 -8.94 -5.87
C LYS A 115 9.48 -8.14 -5.54
N ASN A 116 9.64 -7.69 -4.28
CA ASN A 116 10.67 -6.75 -3.86
C ASN A 116 10.75 -5.51 -4.76
N GLU A 117 9.59 -4.96 -5.11
CA GLU A 117 9.48 -3.92 -6.14
C GLU A 117 8.64 -2.74 -5.67
N TRP A 118 9.13 -1.53 -5.98
CA TRP A 118 8.35 -0.31 -5.88
C TRP A 118 7.72 0.04 -7.22
N LYS A 119 6.41 0.33 -7.22
CA LYS A 119 5.69 0.80 -8.41
C LYS A 119 4.98 2.12 -8.15
N PRO A 120 4.90 3.00 -9.14
CA PRO A 120 4.02 4.17 -9.04
C PRO A 120 2.56 3.72 -8.94
N TRP A 121 1.76 4.36 -8.09
CA TRP A 121 0.32 4.11 -8.03
C TRP A 121 -0.36 4.27 -9.40
N LEU A 122 0.14 5.20 -10.22
CA LEU A 122 -0.36 5.42 -11.57
C LEU A 122 -0.26 4.18 -12.47
N SER A 123 0.70 3.30 -12.22
CA SER A 123 0.85 2.04 -12.99
C SER A 123 -0.22 1.01 -12.68
N LEU A 124 -0.97 1.19 -11.59
CA LEU A 124 -2.09 0.32 -11.19
C LEU A 124 -3.43 0.83 -11.71
N VAL A 125 -3.46 1.99 -12.36
CA VAL A 125 -4.66 2.50 -13.02
C VAL A 125 -4.96 1.60 -14.21
N ASP A 126 -6.07 0.89 -14.17
CA ASP A 126 -6.58 0.18 -15.33
C ASP A 126 -7.09 1.21 -16.35
N LYS A 127 -6.35 1.38 -17.43
CA LYS A 127 -6.69 2.33 -18.49
C LYS A 127 -7.99 1.94 -19.20
N ASP A 128 -8.30 0.65 -19.23
CA ASP A 128 -9.53 0.15 -19.88
C ASP A 128 -10.77 0.40 -19.01
N SER A 129 -10.61 0.64 -17.71
CA SER A 129 -11.71 0.98 -16.81
C SER A 129 -12.20 2.43 -16.99
N ILE A 130 -11.37 3.30 -17.55
CA ILE A 130 -11.73 4.72 -17.80
C ILE A 130 -12.72 4.84 -18.95
N ASP A 131 -12.65 3.95 -19.93
CA ASP A 131 -13.48 3.98 -21.14
C ASP A 131 -14.79 3.18 -21.04
N LYS A 132 -15.00 2.44 -19.94
CA LYS A 132 -16.15 1.54 -19.77
C LYS A 132 -17.34 2.17 -19.05
N PHE A 133 -17.56 3.45 -19.22
CA PHE A 133 -18.86 4.01 -18.79
C PHE A 133 -19.96 3.49 -19.69
N ALA A 134 -20.89 2.72 -19.12
CA ALA A 134 -22.09 2.35 -19.84
C ALA A 134 -22.77 3.63 -20.35
N LYS A 135 -23.20 3.65 -21.63
CA LYS A 135 -23.81 4.84 -22.24
C LYS A 135 -25.04 5.34 -21.48
N ASP A 136 -25.61 4.48 -20.64
CA ASP A 136 -26.80 4.75 -19.82
C ASP A 136 -26.49 4.91 -18.33
N ALA A 137 -25.22 5.04 -17.94
CA ALA A 137 -24.84 5.22 -16.54
C ALA A 137 -25.31 6.59 -16.05
N VAL A 138 -26.03 6.61 -14.93
CA VAL A 138 -26.41 7.86 -14.26
C VAL A 138 -25.13 8.52 -13.77
N VAL A 139 -24.95 9.81 -14.07
CA VAL A 139 -23.74 10.59 -13.72
C VAL A 139 -23.37 10.46 -12.23
N GLN A 140 -24.38 10.27 -11.37
CA GLN A 140 -24.21 10.10 -9.92
C GLN A 140 -23.53 8.78 -9.52
N ASP A 141 -23.58 7.76 -10.38
CA ASP A 141 -23.00 6.42 -10.13
C ASP A 141 -21.61 6.27 -10.73
N ILE A 142 -21.13 7.28 -11.45
CA ILE A 142 -19.82 7.28 -12.09
C ILE A 142 -18.74 7.58 -11.07
N VAL A 143 -17.99 6.56 -10.68
CA VAL A 143 -16.77 6.72 -9.84
C VAL A 143 -15.56 6.81 -10.76
N VAL A 144 -15.03 8.02 -10.92
CA VAL A 144 -13.79 8.23 -11.67
C VAL A 144 -12.60 7.67 -10.88
N THR A 145 -11.90 6.71 -11.47
CA THR A 145 -10.70 6.13 -10.85
C THR A 145 -9.55 7.14 -10.89
N THR A 146 -9.21 7.69 -9.76
CA THR A 146 -8.06 8.58 -9.56
C THR A 146 -6.92 7.83 -8.87
N ILE A 147 -5.73 8.42 -8.82
CA ILE A 147 -4.61 7.86 -8.04
C ILE A 147 -5.01 7.72 -6.56
N ASP A 148 -5.76 8.67 -6.02
CA ASP A 148 -6.25 8.62 -4.64
C ASP A 148 -7.24 7.47 -4.43
N THR A 149 -8.13 7.23 -5.37
CA THR A 149 -9.05 6.08 -5.33
C THR A 149 -8.26 4.77 -5.21
N ILE A 150 -7.25 4.58 -6.04
CA ILE A 150 -6.43 3.35 -6.05
C ILE A 150 -5.68 3.18 -4.74
N ARG A 151 -4.98 4.22 -4.28
CA ARG A 151 -4.17 4.13 -3.07
C ARG A 151 -5.02 3.87 -1.83
N TYR A 152 -6.19 4.51 -1.70
CA TYR A 152 -7.08 4.30 -0.56
C TYR A 152 -7.77 2.95 -0.62
N SER A 153 -8.21 2.52 -1.78
CA SER A 153 -8.79 1.18 -1.97
C SER A 153 -7.79 0.08 -1.65
N TYR A 154 -6.56 0.18 -2.15
CA TYR A 154 -5.49 -0.79 -1.86
C TYR A 154 -5.19 -0.91 -0.36
N ILE A 155 -5.00 0.24 0.32
CA ILE A 155 -4.72 0.23 1.77
C ILE A 155 -5.92 -0.28 2.56
N GLN A 156 -7.13 0.10 2.19
CA GLN A 156 -8.36 -0.38 2.84
C GLN A 156 -8.51 -1.90 2.69
N GLU A 157 -8.38 -2.42 1.48
CA GLU A 157 -8.45 -3.85 1.18
C GLU A 157 -7.38 -4.63 1.95
N HIS A 158 -6.14 -4.12 1.94
CA HIS A 158 -5.04 -4.72 2.70
C HIS A 158 -5.34 -4.77 4.20
N CYS A 159 -5.85 -3.68 4.78
CA CYS A 159 -6.19 -3.61 6.19
C CYS A 159 -7.34 -4.57 6.54
N ILE A 160 -8.41 -4.61 5.74
CA ILE A 160 -9.55 -5.50 5.97
C ILE A 160 -9.11 -6.97 5.91
N ASN A 161 -8.34 -7.36 4.89
CA ASN A 161 -7.84 -8.73 4.73
C ASN A 161 -6.92 -9.18 5.88
N ASN A 162 -6.34 -8.23 6.61
CA ASN A 162 -5.46 -8.47 7.76
C ASN A 162 -6.09 -8.11 9.11
N GLU A 163 -7.39 -7.85 9.15
CA GLU A 163 -8.13 -7.54 10.39
C GLU A 163 -7.60 -6.27 11.10
N ILE A 164 -7.12 -5.31 10.33
CA ILE A 164 -6.62 -4.03 10.84
C ILE A 164 -7.76 -3.00 10.76
N PRO A 165 -8.23 -2.47 11.90
CA PRO A 165 -9.24 -1.41 11.90
C PRO A 165 -8.76 -0.16 11.16
N THR A 166 -9.60 0.40 10.31
CA THR A 166 -9.32 1.60 9.53
C THR A 166 -10.32 2.71 9.83
N LEU A 167 -9.83 3.94 9.87
CA LEU A 167 -10.64 5.14 10.05
C LEU A 167 -10.34 6.13 8.92
N PHE A 168 -11.38 6.45 8.14
CA PHE A 168 -11.30 7.47 7.10
C PHE A 168 -11.69 8.84 7.65
N VAL A 169 -10.74 9.76 7.67
CA VAL A 169 -10.92 11.13 8.15
C VAL A 169 -10.70 12.12 7.02
N GLY A 170 -11.54 13.13 6.95
CA GLY A 170 -11.42 14.19 5.94
C GLY A 170 -12.67 15.04 5.85
N PRO A 171 -12.64 16.18 5.11
CA PRO A 171 -13.77 17.06 4.92
C PRO A 171 -14.98 16.35 4.29
N THR A 172 -16.17 16.89 4.51
CA THR A 172 -17.40 16.41 3.86
C THR A 172 -17.30 16.58 2.35
N GLY A 173 -17.89 15.65 1.58
CA GLY A 173 -17.90 15.72 0.12
C GLY A 173 -16.63 15.25 -0.59
N THR A 174 -15.66 14.68 0.12
CA THR A 174 -14.39 14.19 -0.47
C THR A 174 -14.46 12.74 -0.98
N GLY A 175 -15.64 12.15 -1.11
CA GLY A 175 -15.82 10.81 -1.67
C GLY A 175 -15.49 9.65 -0.73
N LYS A 176 -15.25 9.87 0.58
CA LYS A 176 -14.87 8.80 1.53
C LYS A 176 -15.82 7.60 1.49
N SER A 177 -17.12 7.84 1.63
CA SER A 177 -18.13 6.78 1.61
C SER A 177 -18.16 6.04 0.27
N VAL A 178 -17.92 6.73 -0.84
CA VAL A 178 -17.89 6.13 -2.17
C VAL A 178 -16.72 5.15 -2.27
N TYR A 179 -15.52 5.53 -1.81
CA TYR A 179 -14.35 4.64 -1.83
C TYR A 179 -14.55 3.43 -0.92
N ILE A 180 -15.07 3.67 0.30
CA ILE A 180 -15.34 2.59 1.26
C ILE A 180 -16.34 1.60 0.68
N ASN A 181 -17.47 2.07 0.18
CA ASN A 181 -18.52 1.23 -0.39
C ASN A 181 -18.02 0.46 -1.62
N ASN A 182 -17.23 1.11 -2.48
CA ASN A 182 -16.67 0.44 -3.66
C ASN A 182 -15.80 -0.76 -3.27
N VAL A 183 -14.93 -0.63 -2.28
CA VAL A 183 -14.11 -1.76 -1.80
C VAL A 183 -14.99 -2.84 -1.17
N LEU A 184 -15.90 -2.47 -0.27
CA LEU A 184 -16.74 -3.41 0.45
C LEU A 184 -17.66 -4.21 -0.48
N LEU A 185 -18.26 -3.55 -1.46
CA LEU A 185 -19.29 -4.16 -2.32
C LEU A 185 -18.71 -4.84 -3.56
N ASN A 186 -17.61 -4.31 -4.11
CA ASN A 186 -17.11 -4.72 -5.42
C ASN A 186 -15.75 -5.43 -5.39
N THR A 187 -14.91 -5.21 -4.36
CA THR A 187 -13.55 -5.76 -4.33
C THR A 187 -13.45 -6.95 -3.40
N LEU A 188 -14.11 -6.92 -2.24
CA LEU A 188 -14.00 -7.99 -1.26
C LEU A 188 -14.83 -9.22 -1.63
N PRO A 189 -14.31 -10.44 -1.36
CA PRO A 189 -15.06 -11.68 -1.56
C PRO A 189 -16.27 -11.75 -0.63
N LYS A 190 -17.47 -11.78 -1.21
CA LYS A 190 -18.75 -11.79 -0.46
C LYS A 190 -18.92 -12.99 0.48
N GLU A 191 -18.20 -14.08 0.21
CA GLU A 191 -18.23 -15.28 1.04
C GLU A 191 -17.47 -15.14 2.36
N LYS A 192 -16.58 -14.16 2.45
CA LYS A 192 -15.71 -13.95 3.62
C LYS A 192 -16.16 -12.80 4.51
N PHE A 193 -16.90 -11.84 3.96
CA PHE A 193 -17.22 -10.59 4.64
C PHE A 193 -18.72 -10.34 4.63
N ASN A 194 -19.29 -10.12 5.81
CA ASN A 194 -20.66 -9.64 5.98
C ASN A 194 -20.60 -8.12 6.13
N ILE A 195 -21.37 -7.41 5.28
CA ILE A 195 -21.49 -5.96 5.34
C ILE A 195 -22.80 -5.68 6.08
N ILE A 196 -22.70 -5.03 7.22
CA ILE A 196 -23.82 -4.68 8.10
C ILE A 196 -24.07 -3.18 8.03
#